data_0c1ecb5e7c11ccacf89a6e52f773ccea
#
_entry.id   0c1ecb5e7c11ccacf89a6e52f773ccea
#
_cell.length_a   1.000
_cell.length_b   1.000
_cell.length_c   1.000
_cell.angle_alpha   90.00
_cell.angle_beta   90.00
_cell.angle_gamma   90.00
#
_symmetry.space_group_name_H-M   'P 1'
#
loop_
_entity.id
_entity.type
_entity.pdbx_description
1 polymer ?
#
loop_
_entity_poly.entity_id
_entity_poly.type
_entity_poly.pdbx_seq_one_letter_code
_entity_poly.pdbx_strand_id
1 'polypeptide(L)'
;MSEQGYTRCHSDHCVYLKKQNDGNYIILLLYVDDMLVAGSNIQEINVLKRKLANSFAMKDLGAAKQILGMRIIKDKKNRKLTLSRNEYIQKVLKRFNMHNEKPVSTPFASHFKLSKEMCPKTQEDMDYMSKVPYASAVGSLMYAMVCTRPNIAHAVGVVSRYMNNPGKEHWMVVKWILRYLKGTTNQALCFGGSNISLQGYVDADMAGDRDNRRSTTICIYCWRNSYQLGFKNPKCCCTFNNRSRVCCCYRG
;
A
#
# COMPACT_ATOMS: atom_id res chain seq x y z
N MET A 1 12.49 13.81 22.47
CA MET A 1 13.16 12.67 21.79
C MET A 1 14.65 12.89 21.58
N SER A 2 15.05 14.04 21.04
CA SER A 2 16.49 14.37 20.85
C SER A 2 17.30 14.32 22.15
N GLU A 3 16.77 14.81 23.26
CA GLU A 3 17.38 14.76 24.59
C GLU A 3 17.62 13.34 25.12
N GLN A 4 16.94 12.35 24.56
CA GLN A 4 17.10 10.93 24.92
C GLN A 4 18.01 10.17 23.96
N GLY A 5 18.73 10.87 23.07
CA GLY A 5 19.65 10.30 22.11
C GLY A 5 19.01 9.64 20.89
N TYR A 6 17.76 10.03 20.55
CA TYR A 6 17.13 9.62 19.32
C TYR A 6 17.39 10.60 18.19
N THR A 7 17.85 10.10 17.06
CA THR A 7 18.04 10.88 15.83
C THR A 7 16.83 10.67 14.90
N ARG A 8 16.26 11.76 14.41
CA ARG A 8 15.15 11.71 13.45
C ARG A 8 15.69 11.29 12.08
N CYS A 9 15.00 10.37 11.40
CA CYS A 9 15.39 9.94 10.07
C CYS A 9 15.15 11.04 9.03
N HIS A 10 16.12 11.24 8.13
CA HIS A 10 16.02 12.24 7.06
C HIS A 10 14.94 11.88 6.01
N SER A 11 14.85 10.59 5.69
CA SER A 11 13.94 10.09 4.65
C SER A 11 12.48 9.99 5.11
N ASP A 12 12.26 9.81 6.42
CA ASP A 12 10.92 9.74 7.01
C ASP A 12 10.93 10.41 8.39
N HIS A 13 10.27 11.53 8.47
CA HIS A 13 10.21 12.34 9.70
C HIS A 13 9.39 11.71 10.83
N CYS A 14 8.65 10.64 10.56
CA CYS A 14 7.93 9.87 11.57
C CYS A 14 8.81 8.77 12.21
N VAL A 15 10.03 8.55 11.71
CA VAL A 15 10.97 7.54 12.19
C VAL A 15 12.08 8.16 13.01
N TYR A 16 12.29 7.63 14.20
CA TYR A 16 13.38 7.98 15.10
C TYR A 16 14.24 6.75 15.37
N LEU A 17 15.54 6.92 15.33
CA LEU A 17 16.54 5.87 15.50
C LEU A 17 17.43 6.18 16.69
N LYS A 18 17.72 5.18 17.52
CA LYS A 18 18.75 5.24 18.55
C LYS A 18 19.70 4.07 18.38
N LYS A 19 20.97 4.36 18.12
CA LYS A 19 22.03 3.36 18.09
C LYS A 19 22.38 2.94 19.50
N GLN A 20 22.49 1.64 19.74
CA GLN A 20 22.89 1.05 21.01
C GLN A 20 24.40 0.74 21.01
N ASN A 21 24.97 0.49 22.20
CA ASN A 21 26.40 0.20 22.36
C ASN A 21 26.83 -1.10 21.67
N ASP A 22 25.90 -2.05 21.50
CA ASP A 22 26.10 -3.33 20.82
C ASP A 22 25.95 -3.24 19.28
N GLY A 23 25.85 -2.02 18.72
CA GLY A 23 25.65 -1.77 17.30
C GLY A 23 24.21 -1.95 16.80
N ASN A 24 23.31 -2.42 17.63
CA ASN A 24 21.89 -2.56 17.33
C ASN A 24 21.16 -1.22 17.36
N TYR A 25 19.92 -1.20 16.83
CA TYR A 25 19.09 0.00 16.83
C TYR A 25 17.77 -0.23 17.57
N ILE A 26 17.31 0.82 18.27
CA ILE A 26 15.91 0.99 18.63
C ILE A 26 15.29 1.92 17.60
N ILE A 27 14.22 1.46 16.98
CA ILE A 27 13.44 2.18 15.98
C ILE A 27 12.11 2.56 16.61
N LEU A 28 11.79 3.83 16.56
CA LEU A 28 10.53 4.37 17.01
C LEU A 28 9.80 4.97 15.82
N LEU A 29 8.62 4.46 15.54
CA LEU A 29 7.69 4.99 14.53
C LEU A 29 6.57 5.75 15.25
N LEU A 30 6.33 6.98 14.83
CA LEU A 30 5.24 7.82 15.30
C LEU A 30 4.23 8.02 14.18
N TYR A 31 2.97 7.78 14.46
CA TYR A 31 1.91 8.08 13.52
C TYR A 31 0.69 8.65 14.26
N VAL A 32 0.60 9.98 14.27
CA VAL A 32 -0.44 10.73 15.00
C VAL A 32 -0.48 10.26 16.47
N ASP A 33 -1.44 9.41 16.84
CA ASP A 33 -1.65 8.90 18.20
C ASP A 33 -1.01 7.52 18.42
N ASP A 34 -0.65 6.81 17.34
CA ASP A 34 -0.07 5.48 17.39
C ASP A 34 1.46 5.55 17.45
N MET A 35 2.05 4.72 18.30
CA MET A 35 3.51 4.55 18.40
C MET A 35 3.90 3.08 18.30
N LEU A 36 4.87 2.78 17.45
CA LEU A 36 5.48 1.46 17.34
C LEU A 36 6.94 1.52 17.71
N VAL A 37 7.36 0.65 18.63
CA VAL A 37 8.77 0.49 19.03
C VAL A 37 9.28 -0.85 18.54
N ALA A 38 10.41 -0.86 17.84
CA ALA A 38 11.10 -2.07 17.40
C ALA A 38 12.56 -2.03 17.82
N GLY A 39 13.10 -3.17 18.24
CA GLY A 39 14.50 -3.32 18.63
C GLY A 39 14.81 -4.76 19.00
N SER A 40 16.08 -5.10 19.10
CA SER A 40 16.57 -6.42 19.50
C SER A 40 16.52 -6.63 21.02
N ASN A 41 16.76 -5.57 21.81
CA ASN A 41 16.84 -5.63 23.26
C ASN A 41 15.49 -5.24 23.91
N ILE A 42 14.81 -6.23 24.48
CA ILE A 42 13.51 -6.01 25.14
C ILE A 42 13.62 -5.17 26.42
N GLN A 43 14.76 -5.24 27.12
CA GLN A 43 14.97 -4.47 28.35
C GLN A 43 15.01 -2.98 28.05
N GLU A 44 15.76 -2.58 27.03
CA GLU A 44 15.84 -1.19 26.56
C GLU A 44 14.48 -0.68 26.06
N ILE A 45 13.72 -1.52 25.36
CA ILE A 45 12.35 -1.19 24.95
C ILE A 45 11.46 -0.92 26.17
N ASN A 46 11.58 -1.74 27.22
CA ASN A 46 10.79 -1.56 28.45
C ASN A 46 11.22 -0.30 29.23
N VAL A 47 12.51 0.03 29.22
CA VAL A 47 13.00 1.30 29.79
C VAL A 47 12.42 2.50 29.04
N LEU A 48 12.41 2.45 27.70
CA LEU A 48 11.81 3.50 26.87
C LEU A 48 10.31 3.63 27.15
N LYS A 49 9.57 2.52 27.18
CA LYS A 49 8.13 2.54 27.47
C LYS A 49 7.82 3.19 28.81
N ARG A 50 8.57 2.88 29.86
CA ARG A 50 8.41 3.51 31.20
C ARG A 50 8.68 5.01 31.15
N LYS A 51 9.73 5.45 30.45
CA LYS A 51 10.04 6.88 30.30
C LYS A 51 8.93 7.62 29.56
N LEU A 52 8.40 7.02 28.48
CA LEU A 52 7.32 7.59 27.71
C LEU A 52 6.01 7.67 28.54
N ALA A 53 5.68 6.60 29.28
CA ALA A 53 4.50 6.58 30.14
C ALA A 53 4.56 7.63 31.27
N ASN A 54 5.74 7.93 31.78
CA ASN A 54 5.94 8.97 32.80
C ASN A 54 5.82 10.39 32.23
N SER A 55 6.15 10.58 30.93
CA SER A 55 6.14 11.91 30.29
C SER A 55 4.84 12.20 29.57
N PHE A 56 4.09 11.18 29.19
CA PHE A 56 2.87 11.28 28.39
C PHE A 56 1.80 10.31 28.91
N ALA A 57 0.54 10.65 28.76
CA ALA A 57 -0.59 9.76 29.07
C ALA A 57 -0.70 8.64 28.01
N MET A 58 0.21 7.69 28.04
CA MET A 58 0.32 6.59 27.06
C MET A 58 -0.04 5.25 27.66
N LYS A 59 -0.77 4.44 26.87
CA LYS A 59 -1.10 3.05 27.21
C LYS A 59 -0.20 2.09 26.46
N ASP A 60 0.49 1.20 27.18
CA ASP A 60 1.22 0.09 26.55
C ASP A 60 0.24 -1.00 26.09
N LEU A 61 0.17 -1.24 24.80
CA LEU A 61 -0.67 -2.27 24.18
C LEU A 61 0.05 -3.63 24.05
N GLY A 62 1.28 -3.74 24.57
CA GLY A 62 2.08 -4.96 24.51
C GLY A 62 2.69 -5.23 23.13
N ALA A 63 2.74 -6.51 22.73
CA ALA A 63 3.29 -6.90 21.43
C ALA A 63 2.37 -6.42 20.29
N ALA A 64 2.95 -5.72 19.31
CA ALA A 64 2.19 -5.20 18.18
C ALA A 64 1.56 -6.33 17.37
N LYS A 65 0.22 -6.40 17.39
CA LYS A 65 -0.62 -7.33 16.61
C LYS A 65 -1.29 -6.62 15.44
N GLN A 66 -1.49 -5.32 15.57
CA GLN A 66 -2.12 -4.48 14.56
C GLN A 66 -1.56 -3.06 14.65
N ILE A 67 -1.40 -2.39 13.51
CA ILE A 67 -1.11 -0.95 13.40
C ILE A 67 -1.80 -0.40 12.15
N LEU A 68 -2.40 0.78 12.25
CA LEU A 68 -3.11 1.44 11.14
C LEU A 68 -4.09 0.51 10.40
N GLY A 69 -4.75 -0.39 11.13
CA GLY A 69 -5.65 -1.39 10.56
C GLY A 69 -4.96 -2.51 9.78
N MET A 70 -3.62 -2.58 9.78
CA MET A 70 -2.85 -3.71 9.25
C MET A 70 -2.59 -4.73 10.35
N ARG A 71 -2.96 -5.97 10.11
CA ARG A 71 -2.65 -7.09 10.98
C ARG A 71 -1.19 -7.49 10.82
N ILE A 72 -0.47 -7.60 11.94
CA ILE A 72 0.95 -7.95 11.98
C ILE A 72 1.07 -9.41 12.46
N ILE A 73 1.65 -10.27 11.63
CA ILE A 73 1.93 -11.67 11.97
C ILE A 73 3.44 -11.86 11.95
N LYS A 74 4.01 -12.27 13.08
CA LYS A 74 5.46 -12.48 13.26
C LYS A 74 5.75 -13.96 13.37
N ASP A 75 6.51 -14.50 12.43
CA ASP A 75 7.08 -15.84 12.49
C ASP A 75 8.57 -15.72 12.86
N LYS A 76 8.86 -15.87 14.14
CA LYS A 76 10.23 -15.75 14.68
C LYS A 76 11.15 -16.87 14.20
N LYS A 77 10.60 -18.09 13.98
CA LYS A 77 11.40 -19.25 13.53
C LYS A 77 11.93 -19.04 12.13
N ASN A 78 11.08 -18.57 11.23
CA ASN A 78 11.43 -18.34 9.82
C ASN A 78 11.87 -16.90 9.55
N ARG A 79 12.00 -16.05 10.58
CA ARG A 79 12.32 -14.62 10.45
C ARG A 79 11.44 -13.90 9.45
N LYS A 80 10.14 -14.18 9.48
CA LYS A 80 9.15 -13.58 8.57
C LYS A 80 8.20 -12.65 9.30
N LEU A 81 7.88 -11.54 8.65
CA LEU A 81 6.87 -10.58 9.06
C LEU A 81 5.82 -10.50 7.96
N THR A 82 4.56 -10.72 8.31
CA THR A 82 3.45 -10.63 7.36
C THR A 82 2.51 -9.51 7.76
N LEU A 83 2.22 -8.61 6.81
CA LEU A 83 1.26 -7.51 6.96
C LEU A 83 0.03 -7.81 6.11
N SER A 84 -1.14 -7.90 6.73
CA SER A 84 -2.40 -8.23 6.07
C SER A 84 -3.48 -7.20 6.36
N ARG A 85 -4.35 -6.96 5.37
CA ARG A 85 -5.55 -6.10 5.46
C ARG A 85 -6.82 -6.77 4.95
N ASN A 86 -6.91 -8.07 5.11
CA ASN A 86 -8.06 -8.84 4.65
C ASN A 86 -9.41 -8.24 5.11
N GLU A 87 -9.53 -7.92 6.38
CA GLU A 87 -10.76 -7.34 6.94
C GLU A 87 -11.16 -6.02 6.29
N TYR A 88 -10.18 -5.15 5.99
CA TYR A 88 -10.43 -3.91 5.28
C TYR A 88 -10.93 -4.16 3.87
N ILE A 89 -10.27 -5.06 3.13
CA ILE A 89 -10.68 -5.41 1.77
C ILE A 89 -12.11 -5.97 1.76
N GLN A 90 -12.45 -6.84 2.70
CA GLN A 90 -13.82 -7.36 2.84
C GLN A 90 -14.85 -6.26 3.13
N LYS A 91 -14.52 -5.29 4.00
CA LYS A 91 -15.37 -4.12 4.26
C LYS A 91 -15.58 -3.29 3.00
N VAL A 92 -14.53 -3.05 2.21
CA VAL A 92 -14.60 -2.31 0.94
C VAL A 92 -15.49 -3.06 -0.06
N LEU A 93 -15.29 -4.37 -0.23
CA LEU A 93 -16.12 -5.19 -1.13
C LEU A 93 -17.60 -5.18 -0.74
N LYS A 94 -17.90 -5.25 0.55
CA LYS A 94 -19.29 -5.14 1.05
C LYS A 94 -19.88 -3.76 0.78
N ARG A 95 -19.11 -2.68 1.04
CA ARG A 95 -19.54 -1.29 0.84
C ARG A 95 -19.96 -1.00 -0.61
N PHE A 96 -19.27 -1.59 -1.58
CA PHE A 96 -19.54 -1.40 -3.01
C PHE A 96 -20.35 -2.55 -3.64
N ASN A 97 -20.96 -3.43 -2.84
CA ASN A 97 -21.75 -4.57 -3.28
C ASN A 97 -21.00 -5.54 -4.21
N MET A 98 -19.67 -5.65 -4.06
CA MET A 98 -18.80 -6.48 -4.90
C MET A 98 -18.44 -7.83 -4.27
N HIS A 99 -19.01 -8.15 -3.10
CA HIS A 99 -18.70 -9.38 -2.37
C HIS A 99 -19.22 -10.66 -3.03
N ASN A 100 -20.27 -10.58 -3.89
CA ASN A 100 -20.82 -11.73 -4.63
C ASN A 100 -20.35 -11.82 -6.07
N GLU A 101 -19.61 -10.81 -6.57
CA GLU A 101 -19.17 -10.75 -7.96
C GLU A 101 -18.13 -11.84 -8.29
N LYS A 102 -18.11 -12.30 -9.53
CA LYS A 102 -17.11 -13.30 -9.98
C LYS A 102 -15.69 -12.71 -9.95
N PRO A 103 -14.71 -13.37 -9.28
CA PRO A 103 -13.35 -12.87 -9.22
C PRO A 103 -12.65 -12.89 -10.58
N VAL A 104 -11.63 -12.03 -10.74
CA VAL A 104 -10.79 -11.96 -11.94
C VAL A 104 -9.31 -12.13 -11.55
N SER A 105 -8.48 -12.56 -12.49
CA SER A 105 -7.07 -12.91 -12.25
C SER A 105 -6.10 -11.72 -12.30
N THR A 106 -6.46 -10.63 -12.99
CA THR A 106 -5.58 -9.46 -13.19
C THR A 106 -6.23 -8.20 -12.67
N PRO A 107 -5.47 -7.25 -12.07
CA PRO A 107 -6.03 -6.00 -11.57
C PRO A 107 -6.45 -5.04 -12.68
N PHE A 108 -5.88 -5.19 -13.87
CA PHE A 108 -6.19 -4.41 -15.06
C PHE A 108 -6.15 -5.32 -16.28
N ALA A 109 -7.16 -5.24 -17.14
CA ALA A 109 -7.18 -6.06 -18.34
C ALA A 109 -6.65 -5.27 -19.55
N SER A 110 -5.93 -5.94 -20.44
CA SER A 110 -5.29 -5.33 -21.62
C SER A 110 -6.25 -4.65 -22.60
N HIS A 111 -7.52 -5.06 -22.61
CA HIS A 111 -8.55 -4.47 -23.45
C HIS A 111 -9.06 -3.10 -22.94
N PHE A 112 -8.82 -2.75 -21.68
CA PHE A 112 -9.21 -1.44 -21.17
C PHE A 112 -8.29 -0.34 -21.72
N LYS A 113 -8.84 0.50 -22.57
CA LYS A 113 -8.12 1.61 -23.20
C LYS A 113 -8.82 2.92 -22.83
N LEU A 114 -8.68 3.30 -21.54
CA LEU A 114 -9.37 4.48 -21.00
C LEU A 114 -8.85 5.78 -21.63
N SER A 115 -9.77 6.72 -21.87
CA SER A 115 -9.48 8.07 -22.35
C SER A 115 -10.54 9.06 -21.85
N LYS A 116 -10.26 10.35 -21.96
CA LYS A 116 -11.20 11.44 -21.65
C LYS A 116 -12.43 11.43 -22.54
N GLU A 117 -12.35 10.83 -23.71
CA GLU A 117 -13.49 10.68 -24.63
C GLU A 117 -14.64 9.85 -24.04
N MET A 118 -14.35 9.00 -23.04
CA MET A 118 -15.31 8.17 -22.32
C MET A 118 -15.97 8.89 -21.14
N CYS A 119 -15.64 10.17 -20.92
CA CYS A 119 -16.35 10.99 -19.95
C CYS A 119 -17.81 11.22 -20.39
N PRO A 120 -18.74 11.40 -19.42
CA PRO A 120 -20.15 11.62 -19.72
C PRO A 120 -20.34 12.85 -20.62
N LYS A 121 -21.06 12.67 -21.72
CA LYS A 121 -21.38 13.72 -22.69
C LYS A 121 -22.88 14.08 -22.69
N THR A 122 -23.72 13.15 -22.28
CA THR A 122 -25.17 13.34 -22.18
C THR A 122 -25.58 13.65 -20.76
N GLN A 123 -26.70 14.37 -20.58
CA GLN A 123 -27.25 14.65 -19.25
C GLN A 123 -27.61 13.34 -18.51
N GLU A 124 -28.15 12.36 -19.22
CA GLU A 124 -28.47 11.04 -18.64
C GLU A 124 -27.22 10.33 -18.06
N ASP A 125 -26.09 10.41 -18.75
CA ASP A 125 -24.83 9.83 -18.27
C ASP A 125 -24.29 10.57 -17.04
N MET A 126 -24.42 11.90 -17.01
CA MET A 126 -24.06 12.73 -15.86
C MET A 126 -24.93 12.38 -14.65
N ASP A 127 -26.23 12.26 -14.84
CA ASP A 127 -27.19 11.91 -13.78
C ASP A 127 -26.96 10.48 -13.26
N TYR A 128 -26.60 9.55 -14.14
CA TYR A 128 -26.20 8.20 -13.73
C TYR A 128 -24.92 8.23 -12.90
N MET A 129 -23.88 8.91 -13.38
CA MET A 129 -22.58 8.93 -12.71
C MET A 129 -22.57 9.75 -11.41
N SER A 130 -23.47 10.72 -11.26
CA SER A 130 -23.64 11.47 -10.00
C SER A 130 -24.04 10.57 -8.82
N LYS A 131 -24.74 9.47 -9.10
CA LYS A 131 -25.17 8.47 -8.09
C LYS A 131 -24.07 7.44 -7.78
N VAL A 132 -23.03 7.38 -8.61
CA VAL A 132 -21.95 6.40 -8.47
C VAL A 132 -20.87 6.95 -7.52
N PRO A 133 -20.53 6.24 -6.44
CA PRO A 133 -19.52 6.70 -5.48
C PRO A 133 -18.08 6.47 -5.98
N TYR A 134 -17.76 7.02 -7.17
CA TYR A 134 -16.49 6.78 -7.86
C TYR A 134 -15.28 7.22 -7.03
N ALA A 135 -15.27 8.47 -6.56
CA ALA A 135 -14.18 9.02 -5.76
C ALA A 135 -13.96 8.23 -4.46
N SER A 136 -15.05 7.81 -3.80
CA SER A 136 -14.99 7.00 -2.58
C SER A 136 -14.39 5.60 -2.85
N ALA A 137 -14.73 4.99 -4.00
CA ALA A 137 -14.17 3.69 -4.39
C ALA A 137 -12.68 3.81 -4.70
N VAL A 138 -12.27 4.80 -5.51
CA VAL A 138 -10.86 5.04 -5.84
C VAL A 138 -10.06 5.35 -4.58
N GLY A 139 -10.56 6.19 -3.66
CA GLY A 139 -9.91 6.47 -2.37
C GLY A 139 -9.72 5.21 -1.52
N SER A 140 -10.72 4.32 -1.49
CA SER A 140 -10.61 3.03 -0.78
C SER A 140 -9.57 2.10 -1.42
N LEU A 141 -9.48 2.08 -2.76
CA LEU A 141 -8.46 1.34 -3.49
C LEU A 141 -7.06 1.92 -3.28
N MET A 142 -6.91 3.25 -3.28
CA MET A 142 -5.64 3.93 -2.99
C MET A 142 -5.11 3.54 -1.60
N TYR A 143 -5.99 3.49 -0.61
CA TYR A 143 -5.59 3.10 0.74
C TYR A 143 -5.18 1.61 0.82
N ALA A 144 -5.91 0.71 0.15
CA ALA A 144 -5.52 -0.70 0.04
C ALA A 144 -4.16 -0.85 -0.64
N MET A 145 -3.93 -0.12 -1.74
CA MET A 145 -2.71 -0.11 -2.53
C MET A 145 -1.49 0.26 -1.69
N VAL A 146 -1.55 1.40 -1.01
CA VAL A 146 -0.43 1.92 -0.23
C VAL A 146 -0.08 1.01 0.94
N CYS A 147 -1.09 0.41 1.59
CA CYS A 147 -0.85 -0.35 2.82
C CYS A 147 -0.34 -1.77 2.59
N THR A 148 -0.97 -2.54 1.69
CA THR A 148 -0.67 -3.99 1.56
C THR A 148 -0.85 -4.54 0.15
N ARG A 149 -1.34 -3.75 -0.81
CA ARG A 149 -1.68 -4.23 -2.15
C ARG A 149 -0.99 -3.41 -3.26
N PRO A 150 0.34 -3.33 -3.28
CA PRO A 150 1.06 -2.57 -4.29
C PRO A 150 0.81 -3.04 -5.72
N ASN A 151 0.40 -4.29 -5.89
CA ASN A 151 0.09 -4.90 -7.18
C ASN A 151 -1.10 -4.27 -7.93
N ILE A 152 -1.96 -3.49 -7.27
CA ILE A 152 -3.03 -2.74 -7.95
C ILE A 152 -2.63 -1.30 -8.31
N ALA A 153 -1.40 -0.89 -8.04
CA ALA A 153 -0.98 0.51 -8.15
C ALA A 153 -1.17 1.10 -9.54
N HIS A 154 -0.77 0.38 -10.59
CA HIS A 154 -0.96 0.82 -11.97
C HIS A 154 -2.45 1.04 -12.27
N ALA A 155 -3.30 0.03 -11.98
CA ALA A 155 -4.73 0.10 -12.24
C ALA A 155 -5.40 1.29 -11.51
N VAL A 156 -5.07 1.49 -10.23
CA VAL A 156 -5.57 2.60 -9.42
C VAL A 156 -5.05 3.93 -9.96
N GLY A 157 -3.78 4.02 -10.35
CA GLY A 157 -3.17 5.20 -10.97
C GLY A 157 -3.89 5.61 -12.25
N VAL A 158 -4.29 4.64 -13.09
CA VAL A 158 -5.03 4.90 -14.33
C VAL A 158 -6.43 5.46 -14.02
N VAL A 159 -7.22 4.79 -13.17
CA VAL A 159 -8.59 5.24 -12.87
C VAL A 159 -8.63 6.55 -12.08
N SER A 160 -7.61 6.85 -11.28
CA SER A 160 -7.53 8.10 -10.51
C SER A 160 -7.43 9.36 -11.38
N ARG A 161 -6.98 9.24 -12.61
CA ARG A 161 -6.87 10.37 -13.56
C ARG A 161 -8.24 10.94 -13.92
N TYR A 162 -9.28 10.12 -13.85
CA TYR A 162 -10.66 10.45 -14.26
C TYR A 162 -11.58 10.84 -13.10
N MET A 163 -11.03 11.12 -11.89
CA MET A 163 -11.84 11.43 -10.70
C MET A 163 -12.71 12.69 -10.85
N ASN A 164 -12.30 13.65 -11.68
CA ASN A 164 -13.03 14.90 -11.86
C ASN A 164 -14.33 14.70 -12.67
N ASN A 165 -14.29 13.86 -13.73
CA ASN A 165 -15.44 13.59 -14.58
C ASN A 165 -15.42 12.12 -15.05
N PRO A 166 -15.74 11.15 -14.17
CA PRO A 166 -15.70 9.74 -14.53
C PRO A 166 -16.89 9.32 -15.39
N GLY A 167 -16.65 8.49 -16.40
CA GLY A 167 -17.72 7.86 -17.21
C GLY A 167 -17.99 6.43 -16.79
N LYS A 168 -19.00 5.80 -17.43
CA LYS A 168 -19.43 4.42 -17.18
C LYS A 168 -18.28 3.41 -17.38
N GLU A 169 -17.45 3.62 -18.40
CA GLU A 169 -16.29 2.75 -18.67
C GLU A 169 -15.25 2.85 -17.55
N HIS A 170 -14.98 4.06 -17.04
CA HIS A 170 -14.08 4.24 -15.90
C HIS A 170 -14.59 3.50 -14.66
N TRP A 171 -15.91 3.53 -14.43
CA TRP A 171 -16.52 2.79 -13.33
C TRP A 171 -16.44 1.27 -13.51
N MET A 172 -16.56 0.76 -14.74
CA MET A 172 -16.37 -0.67 -15.02
C MET A 172 -14.97 -1.13 -14.64
N VAL A 173 -13.94 -0.33 -14.91
CA VAL A 173 -12.56 -0.67 -14.50
C VAL A 173 -12.40 -0.66 -12.98
N VAL A 174 -13.00 0.29 -12.27
CA VAL A 174 -12.99 0.28 -10.79
C VAL A 174 -13.64 -1.00 -10.25
N LYS A 175 -14.79 -1.42 -10.81
CA LYS A 175 -15.42 -2.71 -10.46
C LYS A 175 -14.51 -3.91 -10.77
N TRP A 176 -13.78 -3.85 -11.88
CA TRP A 176 -12.79 -4.90 -12.22
C TRP A 176 -11.70 -5.03 -11.17
N ILE A 177 -11.12 -3.91 -10.71
CA ILE A 177 -10.12 -3.91 -9.64
C ILE A 177 -10.70 -4.49 -8.34
N LEU A 178 -11.93 -4.15 -8.00
CA LEU A 178 -12.63 -4.72 -6.83
C LEU A 178 -12.82 -6.24 -6.96
N ARG A 179 -13.17 -6.75 -8.14
CA ARG A 179 -13.27 -8.19 -8.43
C ARG A 179 -11.91 -8.90 -8.29
N TYR A 180 -10.84 -8.25 -8.72
CA TYR A 180 -9.48 -8.76 -8.50
C TYR A 180 -9.15 -8.84 -7.00
N LEU A 181 -9.45 -7.79 -6.24
CA LEU A 181 -9.27 -7.79 -4.80
C LEU A 181 -10.08 -8.89 -4.11
N LYS A 182 -11.30 -9.18 -4.59
CA LYS A 182 -12.10 -10.31 -4.09
C LYS A 182 -11.39 -11.64 -4.30
N GLY A 183 -10.84 -11.89 -5.47
CA GLY A 183 -10.10 -13.14 -5.76
C GLY A 183 -8.80 -13.29 -4.98
N THR A 184 -8.31 -12.20 -4.40
CA THR A 184 -6.99 -12.12 -3.76
C THR A 184 -7.04 -11.58 -2.33
N THR A 185 -8.16 -11.71 -1.63
CA THR A 185 -8.35 -11.17 -0.26
C THR A 185 -7.32 -11.68 0.75
N ASN A 186 -6.87 -12.92 0.59
CA ASN A 186 -5.90 -13.57 1.49
C ASN A 186 -4.45 -13.18 1.22
N GLN A 187 -4.19 -12.39 0.19
CA GLN A 187 -2.83 -11.93 -0.09
C GLN A 187 -2.37 -10.90 0.94
N ALA A 188 -1.09 -11.03 1.31
CA ALA A 188 -0.45 -10.19 2.31
C ALA A 188 0.98 -9.85 1.89
N LEU A 189 1.53 -8.75 2.40
CA LEU A 189 2.94 -8.44 2.25
C LEU A 189 3.74 -9.29 3.23
N CYS A 190 4.74 -10.01 2.72
CA CYS A 190 5.65 -10.80 3.52
C CYS A 190 7.05 -10.23 3.42
N PHE A 191 7.65 -9.95 4.57
CA PHE A 191 9.04 -9.51 4.71
C PHE A 191 9.80 -10.60 5.44
N GLY A 192 10.97 -10.98 4.94
CA GLY A 192 11.82 -11.97 5.60
C GLY A 192 12.86 -12.57 4.67
N GLY A 193 13.85 -13.27 5.25
CA GLY A 193 14.96 -13.89 4.53
C GLY A 193 16.31 -13.36 4.99
N SER A 194 17.37 -14.16 4.75
CA SER A 194 18.73 -13.84 5.21
C SER A 194 19.48 -12.87 4.28
N ASN A 195 19.08 -12.77 3.02
CA ASN A 195 19.73 -11.90 2.03
C ASN A 195 18.72 -10.92 1.43
N ILE A 196 18.70 -9.71 1.95
CA ILE A 196 17.91 -8.62 1.40
C ILE A 196 18.77 -7.94 0.33
N SER A 197 18.46 -8.16 -0.95
CA SER A 197 19.06 -7.39 -2.04
C SER A 197 17.99 -6.53 -2.70
N LEU A 198 18.26 -5.23 -2.78
CA LEU A 198 17.43 -4.29 -3.50
C LEU A 198 17.82 -4.35 -4.98
N GLN A 199 16.86 -4.71 -5.85
CA GLN A 199 17.04 -4.67 -7.30
C GLN A 199 16.09 -3.62 -7.88
N GLY A 200 16.64 -2.70 -8.68
CA GLY A 200 15.87 -1.68 -9.38
C GLY A 200 15.81 -1.97 -10.87
N TYR A 201 14.65 -1.79 -11.46
CA TYR A 201 14.43 -1.85 -12.90
C TYR A 201 13.81 -0.53 -13.35
N VAL A 202 14.25 -0.03 -14.48
CA VAL A 202 13.69 1.17 -15.12
C VAL A 202 13.00 0.72 -16.39
N ASP A 203 11.73 1.02 -16.53
CA ASP A 203 10.97 0.83 -17.75
C ASP A 203 10.56 2.20 -18.29
N ALA A 204 10.92 2.49 -19.54
CA ALA A 204 10.51 3.70 -20.23
C ALA A 204 9.32 3.37 -21.14
N ASP A 205 8.11 3.65 -20.68
CA ASP A 205 6.91 3.58 -21.52
C ASP A 205 6.72 4.92 -22.25
N MET A 206 6.95 4.91 -23.56
CA MET A 206 6.75 6.08 -24.39
C MET A 206 5.26 6.23 -24.69
N ALA A 207 4.65 7.34 -24.20
CA ALA A 207 3.25 7.71 -24.43
C ALA A 207 2.19 6.77 -23.81
N GLY A 208 2.47 6.15 -22.67
CA GLY A 208 1.49 5.30 -21.94
C GLY A 208 0.24 6.05 -21.45
N ASP A 209 0.28 7.38 -21.41
CA ASP A 209 -0.90 8.22 -21.20
C ASP A 209 -1.50 8.65 -22.55
N ARG A 210 -2.64 8.08 -22.93
CA ARG A 210 -3.31 8.35 -24.19
C ARG A 210 -3.77 9.81 -24.35
N ASP A 211 -4.19 10.43 -23.25
CA ASP A 211 -4.74 11.78 -23.27
C ASP A 211 -3.67 12.86 -23.36
N ASN A 212 -2.53 12.65 -22.70
CA ASN A 212 -1.45 13.65 -22.61
C ASN A 212 -0.18 13.24 -23.36
N ARG A 213 -0.12 12.02 -23.90
CA ARG A 213 1.06 11.42 -24.58
C ARG A 213 2.36 11.55 -23.80
N ARG A 214 2.26 11.59 -22.47
CA ARG A 214 3.43 11.66 -21.58
C ARG A 214 4.01 10.27 -21.41
N SER A 215 5.32 10.14 -21.57
CA SER A 215 6.06 8.96 -21.16
C SER A 215 6.12 8.91 -19.63
N THR A 216 5.79 7.75 -19.06
CA THR A 216 5.98 7.50 -17.65
C THR A 216 7.26 6.71 -17.49
N THR A 217 8.29 7.29 -16.90
CA THR A 217 9.48 6.54 -16.48
C THR A 217 9.10 5.76 -15.24
N ILE A 218 9.11 4.44 -15.34
CA ILE A 218 8.79 3.54 -14.25
C ILE A 218 10.10 3.02 -13.67
N CYS A 219 10.46 3.45 -12.46
CA CYS A 219 11.51 2.81 -11.68
C CYS A 219 10.89 1.69 -10.84
N ILE A 220 11.33 0.48 -11.09
CA ILE A 220 10.83 -0.71 -10.42
C ILE A 220 11.88 -1.19 -9.44
N TYR A 221 11.60 -1.12 -8.15
CA TYR A 221 12.45 -1.70 -7.13
C TYR A 221 11.86 -3.04 -6.68
N CYS A 222 12.61 -4.12 -6.86
CA CYS A 222 12.26 -5.43 -6.35
C CYS A 222 13.10 -5.77 -5.12
N TRP A 223 12.45 -6.12 -4.04
CA TRP A 223 13.11 -6.78 -2.92
C TRP A 223 13.18 -8.28 -3.21
N ARG A 224 14.37 -8.79 -3.45
CA ARG A 224 14.57 -10.23 -3.60
C ARG A 224 14.34 -10.86 -2.22
N ASN A 225 13.24 -11.60 -2.05
CA ASN A 225 12.73 -12.28 -0.85
C ASN A 225 11.50 -11.66 -0.18
N SER A 226 10.80 -10.68 -0.79
CA SER A 226 9.43 -10.41 -0.39
C SER A 226 8.52 -11.47 -1.04
N TYR A 227 8.08 -12.44 -0.27
CA TYR A 227 7.08 -13.41 -0.72
C TYR A 227 5.69 -12.81 -0.53
N GLN A 228 4.95 -12.59 -1.61
CA GLN A 228 3.50 -12.47 -1.51
C GLN A 228 2.91 -13.89 -1.42
N LEU A 229 2.18 -14.17 -0.35
CA LEU A 229 1.42 -15.41 -0.23
C LEU A 229 0.41 -15.50 -1.39
N GLY A 230 0.62 -16.40 -2.33
CA GLY A 230 -0.30 -16.68 -3.42
C GLY A 230 0.21 -16.49 -4.84
N PHE A 231 1.45 -16.04 -5.07
CA PHE A 231 2.03 -15.96 -6.42
C PHE A 231 3.24 -16.88 -6.61
N LYS A 232 3.17 -17.71 -7.64
CA LYS A 232 4.35 -18.35 -8.22
C LYS A 232 5.10 -17.26 -9.00
N ASN A 233 6.22 -16.76 -8.50
CA ASN A 233 7.05 -15.69 -9.06
C ASN A 233 6.45 -14.26 -9.02
N PRO A 234 6.41 -13.57 -7.87
CA PRO A 234 6.11 -12.15 -7.87
C PRO A 234 7.39 -11.33 -8.09
N LYS A 235 7.52 -10.73 -9.26
CA LYS A 235 8.34 -9.53 -9.41
C LYS A 235 7.48 -8.35 -8.95
N CYS A 236 7.65 -7.91 -7.72
CA CYS A 236 6.96 -6.72 -7.21
C CYS A 236 7.75 -5.48 -7.67
N CYS A 237 7.10 -4.65 -8.44
CA CYS A 237 7.70 -3.48 -9.06
C CYS A 237 7.12 -2.22 -8.41
N CYS A 238 7.97 -1.40 -7.80
CA CYS A 238 7.57 -0.11 -7.24
C CYS A 238 7.87 1.00 -8.23
N THR A 239 6.89 1.80 -8.57
CA THR A 239 7.03 2.98 -9.43
C THR A 239 7.23 4.21 -8.58
N PHE A 240 8.28 4.97 -8.83
CA PHE A 240 8.44 6.31 -8.29
C PHE A 240 7.96 7.32 -9.32
N ASN A 241 6.94 8.08 -9.01
CA ASN A 241 6.58 9.26 -9.78
C ASN A 241 7.25 10.47 -9.12
N ASN A 242 7.72 11.46 -9.93
CA ASN A 242 8.45 12.67 -9.50
C ASN A 242 7.74 13.56 -8.45
N ARG A 243 6.63 13.12 -7.86
CA ARG A 243 5.94 13.75 -6.74
C ARG A 243 5.75 12.76 -5.58
N SER A 244 6.86 12.27 -5.02
CA SER A 244 6.95 11.64 -3.68
C SER A 244 5.95 10.53 -3.33
N ARG A 245 5.48 9.71 -4.27
CA ARG A 245 4.62 8.57 -3.96
C ARG A 245 5.15 7.30 -4.59
N VAL A 246 5.43 6.32 -3.75
CA VAL A 246 5.81 4.96 -4.17
C VAL A 246 4.56 4.25 -4.68
N CYS A 247 4.55 3.92 -5.96
CA CYS A 247 3.55 3.05 -6.56
C CYS A 247 4.21 1.73 -6.96
N CYS A 248 3.60 0.59 -6.61
CA CYS A 248 4.10 -0.71 -6.99
C CYS A 248 3.28 -1.27 -8.16
N CYS A 249 3.94 -1.65 -9.25
CA CYS A 249 3.34 -2.27 -10.42
C CYS A 249 3.74 -3.74 -10.51
N TYR A 250 2.82 -4.59 -10.97
CA TYR A 250 3.02 -6.00 -11.25
C TYR A 250 3.10 -6.20 -12.77
N ARG A 251 4.12 -6.96 -13.22
CA ARG A 251 4.15 -7.52 -14.59
C ARG A 251 3.88 -9.03 -14.48
N GLY A 252 2.82 -9.49 -15.17
CA GLY A 252 2.52 -10.90 -15.36
C GLY A 252 3.54 -11.59 -16.26
#